data_1ed74ef0a448ec1c6130d30adff53d6e
#
_entry.id   1ed74ef0a448ec1c6130d30adff53d6e
#
_cell.length_a   1.000
_cell.length_b   1.000
_cell.length_c   1.000
_cell.angle_alpha   90.00
_cell.angle_beta   90.00
_cell.angle_gamma   90.00
#
_symmetry.space_group_name_H-M   'P 1'
#
loop_
_entity.id
_entity.type
_entity.pdbx_description
1 polymer ?
#
loop_
_entity_poly.entity_id
_entity_poly.type
_entity_poly.pdbx_seq_one_letter_code
_entity_poly.pdbx_strand_id
1 'polypeptide(L)'
;MPLCNILNLNDLKIIGAVTEAYAAKVKKGDEVQIYFPDLDKEITTRVSYVSKSINPVNRTFAIECDLKGGDYRANQIAVMKVVDYQKANAFSIPVNLIQTGEDGDFVLIAEKTGTGQEAIVKKVVIQQGQNYNGYVEILSGLKEGDILISTGYQDVNTGETVVF
;
A
#
# COMPACT_ATOMS: atom_id res chain seq x y z
N MET A 1 5.76 16.26 -46.99
CA MET A 1 4.76 16.28 -45.90
C MET A 1 4.01 14.96 -45.94
N PRO A 2 3.96 14.17 -44.86
CA PRO A 2 3.10 13.00 -44.84
C PRO A 2 1.63 13.43 -44.87
N LEU A 3 0.84 12.80 -45.72
CA LEU A 3 -0.58 13.13 -45.93
C LEU A 3 -1.51 12.48 -44.91
N CYS A 4 -1.07 11.43 -44.21
CA CYS A 4 -1.79 10.78 -43.11
C CYS A 4 -0.87 10.01 -42.17
N ASN A 5 -1.28 9.84 -40.92
CA ASN A 5 -0.70 8.92 -39.94
C ASN A 5 -1.67 7.75 -39.73
N ILE A 6 -1.21 6.52 -39.89
CA ILE A 6 -2.00 5.32 -39.61
C ILE A 6 -1.60 4.83 -38.23
N LEU A 7 -2.57 4.76 -37.31
CA LEU A 7 -2.39 4.21 -35.96
C LEU A 7 -3.18 2.89 -35.86
N ASN A 8 -2.50 1.82 -35.42
CA ASN A 8 -3.19 0.59 -35.05
C ASN A 8 -3.66 0.71 -33.60
N LEU A 9 -4.95 0.81 -33.37
CA LEU A 9 -5.55 0.93 -32.02
C LEU A 9 -5.99 -0.42 -31.43
N ASN A 10 -5.72 -1.54 -32.13
CA ASN A 10 -6.14 -2.87 -31.67
C ASN A 10 -5.22 -3.42 -30.57
N ASP A 11 -3.97 -2.97 -30.52
CA ASP A 11 -2.95 -3.43 -29.58
C ASP A 11 -2.34 -2.23 -28.84
N LEU A 12 -3.11 -1.65 -27.94
CA LEU A 12 -2.63 -0.56 -27.10
C LEU A 12 -1.84 -1.11 -25.92
N LYS A 13 -0.78 -0.40 -25.57
CA LYS A 13 0.02 -0.66 -24.38
C LYS A 13 0.12 0.58 -23.53
N ILE A 14 0.16 0.38 -22.24
CA ILE A 14 0.49 1.43 -21.29
C ILE A 14 1.95 1.27 -20.90
N ILE A 15 2.71 2.34 -21.02
CA ILE A 15 4.14 2.37 -20.67
C ILE A 15 4.28 3.27 -19.46
N GLY A 16 4.81 2.72 -18.37
CA GLY A 16 5.12 3.45 -17.15
C GLY A 16 6.62 3.49 -16.90
N ALA A 17 7.10 4.59 -16.33
CA ALA A 17 8.46 4.73 -15.86
C ALA A 17 8.51 4.52 -14.34
N VAL A 18 9.27 3.53 -13.89
CA VAL A 18 9.43 3.16 -12.47
C VAL A 18 10.86 3.47 -12.05
N THR A 19 11.05 4.01 -10.85
CA THR A 19 12.37 4.34 -10.33
C THR A 19 13.21 3.08 -10.09
N GLU A 20 14.52 3.17 -10.30
CA GLU A 20 15.50 2.09 -10.12
C GLU A 20 15.41 1.40 -8.76
N ALA A 21 15.02 2.13 -7.70
CA ALA A 21 14.85 1.59 -6.35
C ALA A 21 13.87 0.40 -6.27
N TYR A 22 12.94 0.30 -7.22
CA TYR A 22 11.96 -0.78 -7.30
C TYR A 22 12.34 -1.90 -8.30
N ALA A 23 13.51 -1.83 -8.93
CA ALA A 23 13.92 -2.78 -9.97
C ALA A 23 13.96 -4.24 -9.48
N ALA A 24 14.28 -4.46 -8.21
CA ALA A 24 14.28 -5.80 -7.62
C ALA A 24 12.88 -6.30 -7.22
N LYS A 25 11.92 -5.38 -7.04
CA LYS A 25 10.57 -5.69 -6.55
C LYS A 25 9.59 -5.93 -7.70
N VAL A 26 9.63 -5.10 -8.74
CA VAL A 26 8.67 -5.17 -9.86
C VAL A 26 9.06 -6.26 -10.84
N LYS A 27 8.12 -7.17 -11.12
CA LYS A 27 8.30 -8.33 -12.00
C LYS A 27 7.18 -8.42 -13.03
N LYS A 28 7.48 -9.13 -14.13
CA LYS A 28 6.44 -9.52 -15.08
C LYS A 28 5.39 -10.38 -14.38
N GLY A 29 4.11 -10.03 -14.57
CA GLY A 29 2.96 -10.69 -13.95
C GLY A 29 2.40 -9.99 -12.73
N ASP A 30 3.12 -9.01 -12.15
CA ASP A 30 2.63 -8.23 -11.02
C ASP A 30 1.36 -7.49 -11.38
N GLU A 31 0.47 -7.37 -10.41
CA GLU A 31 -0.79 -6.68 -10.58
C GLU A 31 -0.59 -5.17 -10.62
N VAL A 32 -1.28 -4.51 -11.53
CA VAL A 32 -1.23 -3.06 -11.73
C VAL A 32 -2.63 -2.51 -11.80
N GLN A 33 -2.91 -1.52 -10.98
CA GLN A 33 -4.09 -0.68 -11.06
C GLN A 33 -3.79 0.54 -11.91
N ILE A 34 -4.61 0.80 -12.91
CA ILE A 34 -4.44 1.89 -13.85
C ILE A 34 -5.68 2.76 -13.81
N TYR A 35 -5.49 4.02 -13.49
CA TYR A 35 -6.54 5.02 -13.48
C TYR A 35 -6.37 6.00 -14.64
N PHE A 36 -7.44 6.21 -15.41
CA PHE A 36 -7.52 7.16 -16.50
C PHE A 36 -8.34 8.38 -16.05
N PRO A 37 -7.69 9.51 -15.71
CA PRO A 37 -8.40 10.69 -15.22
C PRO A 37 -9.44 11.24 -16.19
N ASP A 38 -9.12 11.24 -17.50
CA ASP A 38 -10.00 11.77 -18.53
C ASP A 38 -11.30 10.95 -18.75
N LEU A 39 -11.27 9.69 -18.35
CA LEU A 39 -12.41 8.77 -18.51
C LEU A 39 -13.08 8.44 -17.17
N ASP A 40 -12.51 8.91 -16.07
CA ASP A 40 -12.87 8.51 -14.70
C ASP A 40 -13.01 6.98 -14.57
N LYS A 41 -12.05 6.28 -15.15
CA LYS A 41 -12.09 4.83 -15.25
C LYS A 41 -10.85 4.19 -14.63
N GLU A 42 -11.07 3.20 -13.80
CA GLU A 42 -10.02 2.35 -13.22
C GLU A 42 -10.09 0.95 -13.82
N ILE A 43 -8.93 0.38 -14.14
CA ILE A 43 -8.80 -0.99 -14.60
C ILE A 43 -7.65 -1.68 -13.85
N THR A 44 -7.79 -2.99 -13.67
CA THR A 44 -6.72 -3.84 -13.14
C THR A 44 -6.16 -4.70 -14.27
N THR A 45 -4.85 -4.70 -14.41
CA THR A 45 -4.12 -5.50 -15.40
C THR A 45 -2.85 -6.06 -14.79
N ARG A 46 -1.98 -6.63 -15.60
CA ARG A 46 -0.70 -7.18 -15.15
C ARG A 46 0.44 -6.64 -15.99
N VAL A 47 1.62 -6.54 -15.37
CA VAL A 47 2.86 -6.19 -16.07
C VAL A 47 3.14 -7.25 -17.13
N SER A 48 3.14 -6.87 -18.40
CA SER A 48 3.47 -7.75 -19.53
C SER A 48 4.97 -7.77 -19.84
N TYR A 49 5.64 -6.64 -19.61
CA TYR A 49 7.08 -6.51 -19.84
C TYR A 49 7.73 -5.58 -18.82
N VAL A 50 8.96 -5.92 -18.40
CA VAL A 50 9.84 -5.09 -17.57
C VAL A 50 11.15 -4.89 -18.32
N SER A 51 11.54 -3.64 -18.54
CA SER A 51 12.79 -3.30 -19.20
C SER A 51 13.99 -3.71 -18.35
N LYS A 52 14.99 -4.32 -18.98
CA LYS A 52 16.28 -4.60 -18.34
C LYS A 52 17.26 -3.42 -18.39
N SER A 53 16.90 -2.37 -19.14
CA SER A 53 17.71 -1.16 -19.26
C SER A 53 17.15 -0.06 -18.38
N ILE A 54 18.05 0.58 -17.65
CA ILE A 54 17.76 1.76 -16.83
C ILE A 54 18.17 3.00 -17.64
N ASN A 55 17.27 3.98 -17.70
CA ASN A 55 17.59 5.27 -18.29
C ASN A 55 18.52 6.03 -17.32
N PRO A 56 19.76 6.37 -17.75
CA PRO A 56 20.76 6.98 -16.88
C PRO A 56 20.43 8.43 -16.50
N VAL A 57 19.56 9.10 -17.26
CA VAL A 57 19.21 10.52 -17.05
C VAL A 57 18.27 10.69 -15.87
N ASN A 58 17.22 9.86 -15.82
CA ASN A 58 16.16 9.98 -14.80
C ASN A 58 16.12 8.80 -13.82
N ARG A 59 17.05 7.84 -13.92
CA ARG A 59 17.14 6.66 -13.06
C ARG A 59 15.85 5.85 -13.01
N THR A 60 15.21 5.63 -14.18
CA THR A 60 13.99 4.84 -14.30
C THR A 60 14.16 3.70 -15.29
N PHE A 61 13.35 2.66 -15.13
CA PHE A 61 13.15 1.60 -16.12
C PHE A 61 11.69 1.58 -16.58
N ALA A 62 11.47 1.14 -17.80
CA ALA A 62 10.12 1.06 -18.37
C ALA A 62 9.44 -0.26 -18.00
N ILE A 63 8.16 -0.19 -17.69
CA ILE A 63 7.26 -1.35 -17.61
C ILE A 63 6.13 -1.16 -18.62
N GLU A 64 5.64 -2.27 -19.16
CA GLU A 64 4.52 -2.27 -20.10
C GLU A 64 3.39 -3.11 -19.55
N CYS A 65 2.17 -2.67 -19.79
CA CYS A 65 0.95 -3.41 -19.53
C CYS A 65 0.10 -3.44 -20.80
N ASP A 66 -0.41 -4.60 -21.17
CA ASP A 66 -1.30 -4.73 -22.33
C ASP A 66 -2.69 -4.21 -21.97
N LEU A 67 -3.24 -3.42 -22.86
CA LEU A 67 -4.57 -2.84 -22.73
C LEU A 67 -5.51 -3.53 -23.68
N LYS A 68 -6.52 -4.24 -23.15
CA LYS A 68 -7.49 -4.98 -23.95
C LYS A 68 -8.83 -4.27 -23.94
N GLY A 69 -9.31 -3.94 -25.14
CA GLY A 69 -10.66 -3.37 -25.35
C GLY A 69 -10.83 -1.98 -24.72
N GLY A 70 -11.84 -1.24 -25.18
CA GLY A 70 -12.22 0.07 -24.65
C GLY A 70 -11.86 1.23 -25.59
N ASP A 71 -12.48 2.38 -25.34
CA ASP A 71 -12.32 3.61 -26.13
C ASP A 71 -11.10 4.43 -25.67
N TYR A 72 -9.93 3.78 -25.66
CA TYR A 72 -8.68 4.45 -25.29
C TYR A 72 -8.03 5.12 -26.49
N ARG A 73 -7.32 6.21 -26.23
CA ARG A 73 -6.62 6.97 -27.26
C ARG A 73 -5.10 6.86 -27.09
N ALA A 74 -4.38 6.85 -28.21
CA ALA A 74 -2.94 6.93 -28.17
C ALA A 74 -2.50 8.23 -27.49
N ASN A 75 -1.42 8.18 -26.68
CA ASN A 75 -0.88 9.28 -25.88
C ASN A 75 -1.82 9.81 -24.78
N GLN A 76 -2.82 9.03 -24.37
CA GLN A 76 -3.65 9.35 -23.22
C GLN A 76 -2.84 9.18 -21.93
N ILE A 77 -3.04 10.11 -20.98
CA ILE A 77 -2.39 10.04 -19.67
C ILE A 77 -3.12 9.03 -18.79
N ALA A 78 -2.34 8.18 -18.12
CA ALA A 78 -2.84 7.25 -17.14
C ALA A 78 -1.95 7.24 -15.89
N VAL A 79 -2.55 7.05 -14.73
CA VAL A 79 -1.84 6.86 -13.46
C VAL A 79 -1.73 5.37 -13.20
N MET A 80 -0.50 4.87 -13.06
CA MET A 80 -0.22 3.46 -12.83
C MET A 80 0.24 3.24 -11.39
N LYS A 81 -0.41 2.32 -10.67
CA LYS A 81 -0.04 1.87 -9.33
C LYS A 81 0.31 0.39 -9.40
N VAL A 82 1.57 0.08 -9.21
CA VAL A 82 2.06 -1.31 -9.15
C VAL A 82 1.87 -1.81 -7.73
N VAL A 83 1.21 -2.96 -7.58
CA VAL A 83 1.06 -3.63 -6.28
C VAL A 83 2.33 -4.44 -6.03
N ASP A 84 3.24 -3.92 -5.22
CA ASP A 84 4.53 -4.54 -4.90
C ASP A 84 4.49 -5.43 -3.66
N TYR A 85 3.42 -5.32 -2.88
CA TYR A 85 3.19 -6.12 -1.69
C TYR A 85 1.71 -6.39 -1.46
N GLN A 86 1.36 -7.64 -1.23
CA GLN A 86 0.01 -8.05 -0.87
C GLN A 86 0.09 -9.19 0.14
N LYS A 87 -0.61 -9.04 1.26
CA LYS A 87 -0.74 -10.08 2.28
C LYS A 87 -2.20 -10.22 2.70
N ALA A 88 -2.76 -11.39 2.46
CA ALA A 88 -4.08 -11.72 2.95
C ALA A 88 -4.05 -11.81 4.50
N ASN A 89 -5.08 -11.28 5.15
CA ASN A 89 -5.24 -11.30 6.62
C ASN A 89 -4.09 -10.61 7.38
N ALA A 90 -3.54 -9.52 6.86
CA ALA A 90 -2.59 -8.71 7.60
C ALA A 90 -3.29 -7.90 8.68
N PHE A 91 -2.80 -7.96 9.92
CA PHE A 91 -3.17 -6.99 10.96
C PHE A 91 -2.54 -5.65 10.60
N SER A 92 -3.34 -4.61 10.45
CA SER A 92 -2.84 -3.26 10.24
C SER A 92 -3.48 -2.28 11.19
N ILE A 93 -2.69 -1.38 11.72
CA ILE A 93 -3.13 -0.35 12.64
C ILE A 93 -2.67 1.03 12.15
N PRO A 94 -3.37 2.12 12.52
CA PRO A 94 -2.91 3.47 12.24
C PRO A 94 -1.53 3.73 12.87
N VAL A 95 -0.60 4.32 12.10
CA VAL A 95 0.77 4.58 12.53
C VAL A 95 0.86 5.48 13.77
N ASN A 96 -0.09 6.39 13.95
CA ASN A 96 -0.15 7.32 15.08
C ASN A 96 -0.41 6.63 16.43
N LEU A 97 -0.86 5.38 16.46
CA LEU A 97 -1.07 4.62 17.69
C LEU A 97 0.20 3.93 18.19
N ILE A 98 1.23 3.88 17.37
CA ILE A 98 2.49 3.25 17.71
C ILE A 98 3.35 4.24 18.49
N GLN A 99 3.82 3.80 19.65
CA GLN A 99 4.74 4.54 20.50
C GLN A 99 6.09 3.81 20.54
N THR A 100 7.17 4.57 20.71
CA THR A 100 8.52 4.01 20.84
C THR A 100 8.99 4.15 22.28
N GLY A 101 9.44 3.06 22.87
CA GLY A 101 9.98 3.02 24.23
C GLY A 101 11.33 2.32 24.30
N GLU A 102 11.84 2.10 25.52
CA GLU A 102 13.12 1.43 25.73
C GLU A 102 13.15 -0.01 25.21
N ASP A 103 12.02 -0.72 25.27
CA ASP A 103 11.88 -2.11 24.82
C ASP A 103 11.52 -2.24 23.33
N GLY A 104 11.46 -1.13 22.59
CA GLY A 104 11.03 -1.06 21.19
C GLY A 104 9.67 -0.43 20.98
N ASP A 105 9.10 -0.67 19.82
CA ASP A 105 7.80 -0.12 19.45
C ASP A 105 6.67 -0.88 20.13
N PHE A 106 5.67 -0.15 20.61
CA PHE A 106 4.55 -0.72 21.35
C PHE A 106 3.24 0.02 21.07
N VAL A 107 2.15 -0.63 21.42
CA VAL A 107 0.81 -0.05 21.44
C VAL A 107 0.16 -0.29 22.81
N LEU A 108 -0.86 0.51 23.11
CA LEU A 108 -1.68 0.33 24.30
C LEU A 108 -2.98 -0.37 23.94
N ILE A 109 -3.28 -1.43 24.66
CA ILE A 109 -4.55 -2.15 24.57
C ILE A 109 -5.33 -2.04 25.87
N ALA A 110 -6.65 -2.16 25.75
CA ALA A 110 -7.57 -2.23 26.87
C ALA A 110 -7.90 -3.71 27.14
N GLU A 111 -7.36 -4.28 28.22
CA GLU A 111 -7.64 -5.65 28.66
C GLU A 111 -8.86 -5.64 29.61
N LYS A 112 -9.97 -6.27 29.19
CA LYS A 112 -11.21 -6.31 29.98
C LYS A 112 -11.01 -7.07 31.27
N THR A 113 -11.41 -6.47 32.41
CA THR A 113 -11.29 -7.06 33.75
C THR A 113 -12.56 -7.77 34.24
N GLY A 114 -13.58 -7.88 33.39
CA GLY A 114 -14.89 -8.50 33.78
C GLY A 114 -15.99 -8.22 32.77
N THR A 115 -17.22 -8.29 33.22
CA THR A 115 -18.43 -8.01 32.41
C THR A 115 -18.81 -6.53 32.33
N GLY A 116 -18.00 -5.63 32.91
CA GLY A 116 -18.20 -4.18 32.93
C GLY A 116 -17.57 -3.46 31.73
N GLN A 117 -17.67 -2.12 31.77
CA GLN A 117 -17.01 -1.23 30.79
C GLN A 117 -15.60 -0.83 31.23
N GLU A 118 -15.07 -1.43 32.29
CA GLU A 118 -13.76 -1.16 32.82
C GLU A 118 -12.71 -2.09 32.17
N ALA A 119 -11.58 -1.52 31.82
CA ALA A 119 -10.44 -2.27 31.32
C ALA A 119 -9.13 -1.70 31.90
N ILE A 120 -8.13 -2.55 32.00
CA ILE A 120 -6.78 -2.17 32.41
C ILE A 120 -5.95 -1.89 31.15
N VAL A 121 -5.24 -0.77 31.16
CA VAL A 121 -4.30 -0.41 30.09
C VAL A 121 -3.09 -1.33 30.14
N LYS A 122 -2.79 -1.98 29.03
CA LYS A 122 -1.64 -2.86 28.89
C LYS A 122 -0.76 -2.44 27.72
N LYS A 123 0.54 -2.33 27.98
CA LYS A 123 1.56 -2.12 26.93
C LYS A 123 1.84 -3.44 26.22
N VAL A 124 1.76 -3.45 24.92
CA VAL A 124 2.09 -4.60 24.06
C VAL A 124 3.20 -4.21 23.10
N VAL A 125 4.35 -4.82 23.24
CA VAL A 125 5.46 -4.64 22.29
C VAL A 125 5.12 -5.32 20.98
N ILE A 126 5.32 -4.60 19.88
CA ILE A 126 4.94 -5.04 18.53
C ILE A 126 6.15 -5.08 17.61
N GLN A 127 6.05 -5.90 16.59
CA GLN A 127 6.97 -5.89 15.47
C GLN A 127 6.26 -5.32 14.24
N GLN A 128 6.77 -4.23 13.71
CA GLN A 128 6.23 -3.59 12.52
C GLN A 128 6.66 -4.30 11.24
N GLY A 129 5.74 -4.35 10.27
CA GLY A 129 5.98 -4.77 8.89
C GLY A 129 5.98 -3.59 7.93
N GLN A 130 5.26 -3.73 6.82
CA GLN A 130 5.17 -2.68 5.79
C GLN A 130 4.23 -1.55 6.23
N ASN A 131 4.60 -0.33 5.82
CA ASN A 131 3.80 0.87 6.05
C ASN A 131 3.20 1.33 4.71
N TYR A 132 1.89 1.54 4.69
CA TYR A 132 1.19 2.08 3.53
C TYR A 132 0.01 2.95 3.94
N ASN A 133 -0.09 4.13 3.35
CA ASN A 133 -1.22 5.06 3.50
C ASN A 133 -1.61 5.38 4.96
N GLY A 134 -0.60 5.52 5.84
CA GLY A 134 -0.82 5.84 7.27
C GLY A 134 -1.18 4.64 8.15
N TYR A 135 -1.14 3.42 7.59
CA TYR A 135 -1.30 2.17 8.31
C TYR A 135 -0.02 1.35 8.29
N VAL A 136 0.28 0.70 9.39
CA VAL A 136 1.45 -0.18 9.55
C VAL A 136 0.95 -1.60 9.77
N GLU A 137 1.51 -2.54 9.03
CA GLU A 137 1.33 -3.96 9.28
C GLU A 137 1.98 -4.36 10.60
N ILE A 138 1.31 -5.19 11.38
CA ILE A 138 1.85 -5.78 12.61
C ILE A 138 2.17 -7.25 12.36
N LEU A 139 3.44 -7.58 12.47
CA LEU A 139 3.94 -8.94 12.25
C LEU A 139 3.79 -9.81 13.49
N SER A 140 3.92 -9.21 14.69
CA SER A 140 3.76 -9.89 15.97
C SER A 140 3.44 -8.90 17.10
N GLY A 141 2.92 -9.43 18.21
CA GLY A 141 2.57 -8.68 19.42
C GLY A 141 1.06 -8.59 19.65
N LEU A 142 0.27 -8.28 18.64
CA LEU A 142 -1.19 -8.20 18.72
C LEU A 142 -1.87 -9.54 18.36
N LYS A 143 -3.05 -9.73 18.92
CA LYS A 143 -3.93 -10.87 18.65
C LYS A 143 -5.30 -10.40 18.18
N GLU A 144 -6.02 -11.28 17.51
CA GLU A 144 -7.40 -11.04 17.16
C GLU A 144 -8.27 -10.92 18.44
N GLY A 145 -9.03 -9.81 18.50
CA GLY A 145 -9.84 -9.49 19.69
C GLY A 145 -9.20 -8.49 20.64
N ASP A 146 -7.92 -8.12 20.46
CA ASP A 146 -7.30 -7.06 21.25
C ASP A 146 -7.97 -5.70 20.95
N ILE A 147 -8.29 -4.95 21.99
CA ILE A 147 -8.94 -3.63 21.89
C ILE A 147 -7.85 -2.56 21.98
N LEU A 148 -7.57 -1.90 20.87
CA LEU A 148 -6.59 -0.82 20.81
C LEU A 148 -7.17 0.48 21.40
N ILE A 149 -6.37 1.18 22.20
CA ILE A 149 -6.70 2.52 22.70
C ILE A 149 -6.33 3.52 21.59
N SER A 150 -7.36 4.03 20.89
CA SER A 150 -7.19 4.93 19.76
C SER A 150 -7.24 6.41 20.13
N THR A 151 -7.81 6.74 21.30
CA THR A 151 -7.97 8.12 21.77
C THR A 151 -7.46 8.22 23.20
N GLY A 152 -6.77 9.32 23.54
CA GLY A 152 -6.21 9.53 24.89
C GLY A 152 -5.00 8.65 25.22
N TYR A 153 -4.46 7.91 24.27
CA TYR A 153 -3.32 6.99 24.50
C TYR A 153 -2.02 7.69 24.95
N GLN A 154 -1.96 9.02 24.81
CA GLN A 154 -0.81 9.83 25.27
C GLN A 154 -0.91 10.18 26.77
N ASP A 155 -2.10 10.13 27.35
CA ASP A 155 -2.41 10.57 28.70
C ASP A 155 -2.59 9.42 29.68
N VAL A 156 -2.51 8.17 29.21
CA VAL A 156 -2.73 6.96 30.02
C VAL A 156 -1.43 6.17 30.19
N ASN A 157 -1.26 5.59 31.37
CA ASN A 157 -0.10 4.74 31.68
C ASN A 157 -0.52 3.27 31.80
N THR A 158 0.45 2.39 31.60
CA THR A 158 0.26 0.96 31.81
C THR A 158 -0.20 0.66 33.25
N GLY A 159 -1.28 -0.11 33.40
CA GLY A 159 -1.87 -0.48 34.67
C GLY A 159 -2.99 0.45 35.14
N GLU A 160 -3.27 1.54 34.44
CA GLU A 160 -4.41 2.40 34.72
C GLU A 160 -5.72 1.76 34.27
N THR A 161 -6.79 2.06 35.00
CA THR A 161 -8.14 1.63 34.63
C THR A 161 -8.79 2.67 33.72
N VAL A 162 -9.28 2.25 32.57
CA VAL A 162 -10.00 3.06 31.61
C VAL A 162 -11.43 2.53 31.42
N VAL A 163 -12.35 3.43 31.05
CA VAL A 163 -13.75 3.11 30.75
C VAL A 163 -13.99 3.41 29.27
N PHE A 164 -14.68 2.52 28.54
CA PHE A 164 -14.97 2.64 27.12
C PHE A 164 -16.39 2.17 26.77
#